data_57934a4f8c1928d1d7f67b0d2c9e692a
#
_entry.id   57934a4f8c1928d1d7f67b0d2c9e692a
#
_cell.length_a   1.000
_cell.length_b   1.000
_cell.length_c   1.000
_cell.angle_alpha   90.00
_cell.angle_beta   90.00
_cell.angle_gamma   90.00
#
_symmetry.space_group_name_H-M   'P 1'
#
loop_
_entity.id
_entity.type
_entity.pdbx_description
1 polymer ?
#
loop_
_entity_poly.entity_id
_entity_poly.type
_entity_poly.pdbx_seq_one_letter_code
_entity_poly.pdbx_strand_id
1 'polypeptide(L)'
;ALEERYIRREIAININHKVDHPIILTSTSDWHLGSPYTDHEKLFGDLEEITSYSPEYVRVILAGDLIDNFPQKFRSAEAPARALINPELQRNLLEEIVQEVIEYIDLSTWGNHDVEFDEKNMGFSDVARFMKKKVPFFHGKGFVVFKIGEQKYTMHLSHHLKGSSVYHDLQGPIRAWIETHSDIVVCGHTHSPAYMLDFKGQDERGSVGQRVLMKLGTYKIGADTYSDRYFKRGVPGNNTLVLFNDRKKILPFLEFSDAVQYLGIEKKKKILPKKKPVKKNTSKRSTSRTTKKTTTATSRKKSTVK
;
A
#
# COMPACT_ATOMS: atom_id res chain seq x y z
N ALA A 1 -26.28 -7.47 -19.57
CA ALA A 1 -25.77 -7.40 -20.97
C ALA A 1 -24.50 -6.50 -21.08
N LEU A 2 -24.46 -5.31 -20.45
CA LEU A 2 -23.25 -4.46 -20.41
C LEU A 2 -22.24 -5.00 -19.41
N GLU A 3 -22.64 -5.43 -18.22
CA GLU A 3 -21.81 -6.12 -17.23
C GLU A 3 -21.13 -7.37 -17.81
N GLU A 4 -21.88 -8.21 -18.56
CA GLU A 4 -21.33 -9.41 -19.21
C GLU A 4 -20.28 -9.09 -20.28
N ARG A 5 -20.40 -7.96 -21.01
CA ARG A 5 -19.43 -7.55 -22.01
C ARG A 5 -18.13 -7.02 -21.41
N TYR A 6 -18.21 -6.38 -20.25
CA TYR A 6 -17.04 -5.83 -19.56
C TYR A 6 -16.30 -6.91 -18.78
N ILE A 7 -17.02 -7.79 -18.07
CA ILE A 7 -16.44 -8.94 -17.35
C ILE A 7 -15.67 -9.88 -18.29
N ARG A 8 -16.02 -9.92 -19.58
CA ARG A 8 -15.30 -10.75 -20.57
C ARG A 8 -13.98 -10.17 -21.07
N ARG A 9 -13.67 -8.90 -20.81
CA ARG A 9 -12.45 -8.25 -21.31
C ARG A 9 -11.39 -7.98 -20.25
N GLU A 10 -11.77 -7.90 -19.00
CA GLU A 10 -10.83 -7.74 -17.87
C GLU A 10 -11.04 -8.91 -16.92
N ILE A 11 -9.95 -9.56 -16.53
CA ILE A 11 -10.01 -10.69 -15.60
C ILE A 11 -10.49 -10.14 -14.25
N ALA A 12 -11.75 -10.40 -13.91
CA ALA A 12 -12.28 -10.03 -12.60
C ALA A 12 -11.68 -10.96 -11.53
N ILE A 13 -11.05 -10.37 -10.52
CA ILE A 13 -10.60 -11.11 -9.35
C ILE A 13 -11.80 -11.26 -8.40
N ASN A 14 -12.03 -12.48 -7.92
CA ASN A 14 -13.05 -12.76 -6.92
C ASN A 14 -12.36 -12.96 -5.57
N ILE A 15 -12.72 -12.13 -4.59
CA ILE A 15 -12.25 -12.20 -3.20
C ILE A 15 -13.45 -12.56 -2.33
N ASN A 16 -13.33 -13.63 -1.55
CA ASN A 16 -14.44 -14.17 -0.78
C ASN A 16 -14.10 -14.25 0.71
N HIS A 17 -14.71 -13.38 1.49
CA HIS A 17 -14.65 -13.37 2.94
C HIS A 17 -15.89 -14.07 3.51
N LYS A 18 -15.70 -15.29 3.98
CA LYS A 18 -16.75 -16.10 4.61
C LYS A 18 -16.93 -15.68 6.06
N VAL A 19 -17.53 -14.53 6.26
CA VAL A 19 -17.75 -13.91 7.57
C VAL A 19 -19.24 -13.67 7.80
N ASP A 20 -19.63 -13.61 9.06
CA ASP A 20 -20.99 -13.31 9.53
C ASP A 20 -21.12 -11.89 10.11
N HIS A 21 -20.10 -11.07 9.92
CA HIS A 21 -20.02 -9.69 10.38
C HIS A 21 -19.55 -8.75 9.25
N PRO A 22 -19.75 -7.43 9.38
CA PRO A 22 -19.18 -6.45 8.46
C PRO A 22 -17.66 -6.43 8.52
N ILE A 23 -17.01 -6.06 7.41
CA ILE A 23 -15.57 -5.86 7.35
C ILE A 23 -15.23 -4.39 7.13
N ILE A 24 -14.06 -3.99 7.61
CA ILE A 24 -13.41 -2.74 7.29
C ILE A 24 -12.47 -3.00 6.11
N LEU A 25 -12.68 -2.30 5.00
CA LEU A 25 -11.81 -2.32 3.84
C LEU A 25 -11.11 -0.96 3.75
N THR A 26 -9.85 -0.89 4.13
CA THR A 26 -9.06 0.33 4.02
C THR A 26 -8.23 0.33 2.75
N SER A 27 -8.18 1.48 2.07
CA SER A 27 -7.42 1.65 0.83
C SER A 27 -6.33 2.68 1.05
N THR A 28 -5.11 2.37 0.64
CA THR A 28 -3.95 3.23 0.77
C THR A 28 -3.14 3.26 -0.51
N SER A 29 -2.51 4.39 -0.83
CA SER A 29 -1.64 4.58 -1.98
C SER A 29 -0.62 5.68 -1.73
N ASP A 30 0.24 5.91 -2.72
CA ASP A 30 1.14 7.06 -2.75
C ASP A 30 1.99 7.17 -1.46
N TRP A 31 2.56 6.04 -1.03
CA TRP A 31 3.45 5.98 0.14
C TRP A 31 4.77 6.69 -0.12
N HIS A 32 5.29 6.57 -1.36
CA HIS A 32 6.58 7.14 -1.77
C HIS A 32 7.70 6.83 -0.78
N LEU A 33 7.83 5.57 -0.36
CA LEU A 33 8.89 5.13 0.53
C LEU A 33 10.26 5.59 0.03
N GLY A 34 11.06 6.19 0.92
CA GLY A 34 12.39 6.69 0.61
C GLY A 34 12.43 8.13 0.11
N SER A 35 11.30 8.79 -0.11
CA SER A 35 11.24 10.23 -0.35
C SER A 35 11.51 11.00 0.95
N PRO A 36 12.31 12.09 0.93
CA PRO A 36 12.51 12.94 2.10
C PRO A 36 11.24 13.75 2.48
N TYR A 37 10.24 13.74 1.61
CA TYR A 37 8.97 14.46 1.79
C TYR A 37 7.84 13.55 2.27
N THR A 38 8.10 12.28 2.45
CA THR A 38 7.13 11.32 2.97
C THR A 38 7.09 11.36 4.49
N ASP A 39 5.91 11.46 5.06
CA ASP A 39 5.67 11.26 6.48
C ASP A 39 5.69 9.76 6.82
N HIS A 40 6.91 9.24 7.01
CA HIS A 40 7.12 7.84 7.33
C HIS A 40 6.57 7.46 8.70
N GLU A 41 6.59 8.39 9.66
CA GLU A 41 6.05 8.15 11.00
C GLU A 41 4.54 7.90 10.94
N LYS A 42 3.81 8.75 10.21
CA LYS A 42 2.37 8.56 9.97
C LYS A 42 2.07 7.26 9.24
N LEU A 43 2.85 6.95 8.17
CA LEU A 43 2.67 5.71 7.41
C LEU A 43 2.81 4.47 8.28
N PHE A 44 3.91 4.38 9.04
CA PHE A 44 4.14 3.23 9.91
C PHE A 44 3.14 3.17 11.07
N GLY A 45 2.77 4.33 11.63
CA GLY A 45 1.72 4.40 12.65
C GLY A 45 0.38 3.88 12.15
N ASP A 46 -0.04 4.24 10.93
CA ASP A 46 -1.28 3.75 10.32
C ASP A 46 -1.23 2.24 10.06
N LEU A 47 -0.10 1.72 9.58
CA LEU A 47 0.07 0.27 9.37
C LEU A 47 0.06 -0.50 10.70
N GLU A 48 0.71 0.02 11.74
CA GLU A 48 0.66 -0.56 13.09
C GLU A 48 -0.77 -0.54 13.64
N GLU A 49 -1.50 0.55 13.46
CA GLU A 49 -2.88 0.64 13.89
C GLU A 49 -3.76 -0.39 13.18
N ILE A 50 -3.70 -0.47 11.85
CA ILE A 50 -4.44 -1.44 11.03
C ILE A 50 -4.14 -2.87 11.50
N THR A 51 -2.87 -3.21 11.67
CA THR A 51 -2.44 -4.55 12.04
C THR A 51 -2.69 -4.89 13.51
N SER A 52 -3.05 -3.92 14.33
CA SER A 52 -3.47 -4.16 15.72
C SER A 52 -4.83 -4.86 15.85
N TYR A 53 -5.61 -4.91 14.76
CA TYR A 53 -6.89 -5.60 14.70
C TYR A 53 -6.80 -6.94 13.97
N SER A 54 -7.82 -7.80 14.08
CA SER A 54 -7.84 -9.09 13.39
C SER A 54 -8.04 -8.91 11.86
N PRO A 55 -7.30 -9.66 11.00
CA PRO A 55 -7.51 -9.65 9.55
C PRO A 55 -8.88 -10.19 9.14
N GLU A 56 -9.65 -10.81 10.04
CA GLU A 56 -11.04 -11.17 9.78
C GLU A 56 -11.95 -9.95 9.66
N TYR A 57 -11.64 -8.87 10.42
CA TYR A 57 -12.40 -7.63 10.41
C TYR A 57 -11.80 -6.56 9.51
N VAL A 58 -10.49 -6.58 9.28
CA VAL A 58 -9.78 -5.50 8.60
C VAL A 58 -9.02 -6.02 7.39
N ARG A 59 -9.31 -5.43 6.23
CA ARG A 59 -8.66 -5.75 4.96
C ARG A 59 -8.05 -4.51 4.33
N VAL A 60 -6.99 -4.69 3.55
CA VAL A 60 -6.22 -3.60 2.95
C VAL A 60 -6.14 -3.76 1.43
N ILE A 61 -6.28 -2.62 0.73
CA ILE A 61 -6.01 -2.49 -0.69
C ILE A 61 -4.84 -1.54 -0.89
N LEU A 62 -3.85 -1.96 -1.67
CA LEU A 62 -2.70 -1.13 -2.05
C LEU A 62 -2.92 -0.60 -3.48
N ALA A 63 -3.06 0.71 -3.62
CA ALA A 63 -3.42 1.33 -4.89
C ALA A 63 -2.24 2.00 -5.62
N GLY A 64 -1.02 1.51 -5.42
CA GLY A 64 0.19 1.90 -6.17
C GLY A 64 0.96 3.08 -5.58
N ASP A 65 2.12 3.38 -6.20
CA ASP A 65 3.11 4.37 -5.79
C ASP A 65 3.62 4.15 -4.35
N LEU A 66 3.97 2.88 -4.06
CA LEU A 66 4.44 2.47 -2.73
C LEU A 66 5.89 2.88 -2.47
N ILE A 67 6.72 3.01 -3.51
CA ILE A 67 8.10 3.53 -3.45
C ILE A 67 8.25 4.82 -4.24
N ASP A 68 9.24 5.65 -3.91
CA ASP A 68 9.46 6.92 -4.61
C ASP A 68 10.15 6.76 -5.97
N ASN A 69 11.15 5.91 -6.07
CA ASN A 69 11.81 5.38 -7.28
C ASN A 69 11.90 6.33 -8.50
N PHE A 70 12.27 7.59 -8.30
CA PHE A 70 12.43 8.54 -9.40
C PHE A 70 13.59 8.14 -10.32
N PRO A 71 13.40 8.05 -11.63
CA PRO A 71 14.48 7.80 -12.57
C PRO A 71 15.38 9.02 -12.73
N GLN A 72 16.69 8.79 -12.83
CA GLN A 72 17.71 9.85 -12.96
C GLN A 72 17.52 10.79 -14.15
N LYS A 73 16.79 10.35 -15.19
CA LYS A 73 16.54 11.11 -16.43
C LYS A 73 15.24 11.91 -16.42
N PHE A 74 14.51 11.92 -15.32
CA PHE A 74 13.27 12.67 -15.25
C PHE A 74 13.53 14.19 -15.12
N ARG A 75 12.55 15.02 -15.49
CA ARG A 75 12.65 16.48 -15.48
C ARG A 75 13.00 17.09 -14.11
N SER A 76 12.85 16.33 -13.04
CA SER A 76 13.29 16.65 -11.68
C SER A 76 14.55 15.84 -11.33
N ALA A 77 15.66 16.07 -12.04
CA ALA A 77 16.94 15.38 -11.80
C ALA A 77 17.47 15.50 -10.35
N GLU A 78 16.92 16.42 -9.57
CA GLU A 78 17.25 16.59 -8.16
C GLU A 78 16.57 15.54 -7.24
N ALA A 79 15.45 14.95 -7.64
CA ALA A 79 14.68 14.02 -6.80
C ALA A 79 15.48 12.76 -6.42
N PRO A 80 16.21 12.07 -7.35
CA PRO A 80 17.05 10.94 -6.98
C PRO A 80 18.22 11.30 -6.04
N ALA A 81 18.76 12.51 -6.19
CA ALA A 81 19.86 12.97 -5.35
C ALA A 81 19.41 13.33 -3.91
N ARG A 82 18.12 13.56 -3.72
CA ARG A 82 17.51 13.88 -2.41
C ARG A 82 16.88 12.68 -1.74
N ALA A 83 16.72 11.53 -2.43
CA ALA A 83 16.15 10.34 -1.83
C ALA A 83 16.91 9.93 -0.56
N LEU A 84 16.17 9.59 0.50
CA LEU A 84 16.76 9.16 1.77
C LEU A 84 17.52 7.84 1.62
N ILE A 85 16.99 6.96 0.78
CA ILE A 85 17.56 5.66 0.43
C ILE A 85 17.44 5.45 -1.09
N ASN A 86 18.38 4.69 -1.65
CA ASN A 86 18.38 4.40 -3.08
C ASN A 86 17.21 3.47 -3.47
N PRO A 87 16.86 3.37 -4.78
CA PRO A 87 15.72 2.55 -5.22
C PRO A 87 15.79 1.07 -4.85
N GLU A 88 16.98 0.47 -4.74
CA GLU A 88 17.14 -0.92 -4.30
C GLU A 88 16.72 -1.08 -2.84
N LEU A 89 17.19 -0.21 -1.97
CA LEU A 89 16.79 -0.22 -0.56
C LEU A 89 15.32 0.12 -0.36
N GLN A 90 14.73 0.97 -1.22
CA GLN A 90 13.29 1.23 -1.20
C GLN A 90 12.49 -0.04 -1.50
N ARG A 91 12.92 -0.85 -2.49
CA ARG A 91 12.28 -2.13 -2.82
C ARG A 91 12.41 -3.14 -1.68
N ASN A 92 13.60 -3.27 -1.10
CA ASN A 92 13.83 -4.18 0.01
C ASN A 92 12.95 -3.82 1.21
N LEU A 93 12.88 -2.53 1.56
CA LEU A 93 12.02 -2.04 2.63
C LEU A 93 10.54 -2.30 2.34
N LEU A 94 10.10 -2.07 1.11
CA LEU A 94 8.73 -2.40 0.69
C LEU A 94 8.44 -3.89 0.86
N GLU A 95 9.37 -4.75 0.46
CA GLU A 95 9.20 -6.21 0.61
C GLU A 95 9.06 -6.61 2.07
N GLU A 96 9.86 -6.05 2.97
CA GLU A 96 9.78 -6.30 4.42
C GLU A 96 8.43 -5.84 4.97
N ILE A 97 8.00 -4.61 4.69
CA ILE A 97 6.71 -4.07 5.15
C ILE A 97 5.55 -4.93 4.63
N VAL A 98 5.52 -5.24 3.34
CA VAL A 98 4.45 -6.05 2.75
C VAL A 98 4.40 -7.44 3.38
N GLN A 99 5.55 -8.05 3.70
CA GLN A 99 5.57 -9.35 4.36
C GLN A 99 5.00 -9.31 5.78
N GLU A 100 5.21 -8.23 6.52
CA GLU A 100 4.65 -8.05 7.86
C GLU A 100 3.12 -7.90 7.84
N VAL A 101 2.58 -7.24 6.80
CA VAL A 101 1.15 -6.94 6.72
C VAL A 101 0.40 -7.83 5.71
N ILE A 102 1.04 -8.86 5.17
CA ILE A 102 0.54 -9.67 4.05
C ILE A 102 -0.83 -10.30 4.30
N GLU A 103 -1.10 -10.72 5.54
CA GLU A 103 -2.38 -11.36 5.90
C GLU A 103 -3.59 -10.41 5.79
N TYR A 104 -3.35 -9.10 5.77
CA TYR A 104 -4.38 -8.07 5.63
C TYR A 104 -4.64 -7.70 4.18
N ILE A 105 -3.67 -7.89 3.28
CA ILE A 105 -3.73 -7.39 1.91
C ILE A 105 -4.60 -8.29 1.04
N ASP A 106 -5.71 -7.75 0.56
CA ASP A 106 -6.60 -8.45 -0.37
C ASP A 106 -6.13 -8.35 -1.81
N LEU A 107 -5.62 -7.19 -2.19
CA LEU A 107 -5.11 -6.97 -3.53
C LEU A 107 -4.24 -5.72 -3.62
N SER A 108 -3.49 -5.62 -4.73
CA SER A 108 -2.71 -4.45 -5.07
C SER A 108 -2.83 -4.13 -6.57
N THR A 109 -2.58 -2.87 -6.92
CA THR A 109 -2.40 -2.44 -8.29
C THR A 109 -1.06 -1.73 -8.47
N TRP A 110 -0.64 -1.58 -9.72
CA TRP A 110 0.58 -0.87 -10.06
C TRP A 110 0.47 0.64 -9.78
N GLY A 111 1.63 1.27 -9.56
CA GLY A 111 1.80 2.71 -9.59
C GLY A 111 2.83 3.09 -10.64
N ASN A 112 2.88 4.35 -11.06
CA ASN A 112 3.87 4.77 -12.04
C ASN A 112 5.30 4.76 -11.46
N HIS A 113 5.46 5.03 -10.18
CA HIS A 113 6.75 4.96 -9.50
C HIS A 113 7.22 3.52 -9.29
N ASP A 114 6.32 2.61 -8.90
CA ASP A 114 6.63 1.22 -8.58
C ASP A 114 6.94 0.37 -9.80
N VAL A 115 6.22 0.61 -10.90
CA VAL A 115 6.18 -0.31 -12.03
C VAL A 115 6.47 0.39 -13.34
N GLU A 116 5.76 1.47 -13.69
CA GLU A 116 5.87 2.07 -15.00
C GLU A 116 7.26 2.65 -15.27
N PHE A 117 7.89 3.28 -14.25
CA PHE A 117 9.26 3.81 -14.37
C PHE A 117 10.28 2.69 -14.57
N ASP A 118 10.16 1.60 -13.83
CA ASP A 118 11.03 0.44 -13.97
C ASP A 118 10.85 -0.22 -15.34
N GLU A 119 9.62 -0.47 -15.77
CA GLU A 119 9.34 -1.11 -17.05
C GLU A 119 9.82 -0.28 -18.24
N LYS A 120 9.66 1.04 -18.18
CA LYS A 120 10.17 1.94 -19.24
C LYS A 120 11.70 1.99 -19.31
N ASN A 121 12.39 1.82 -18.16
CA ASN A 121 13.85 1.94 -18.11
C ASN A 121 14.55 0.59 -18.24
N MET A 122 13.98 -0.49 -17.68
CA MET A 122 14.61 -1.80 -17.57
C MET A 122 13.84 -2.92 -18.30
N GLY A 123 12.61 -2.64 -18.77
CA GLY A 123 11.74 -3.64 -19.40
C GLY A 123 11.00 -4.56 -18.40
N PHE A 124 11.18 -4.37 -17.12
CA PHE A 124 10.50 -5.13 -16.06
C PHE A 124 10.48 -4.33 -14.74
N SER A 125 9.61 -4.72 -13.81
CA SER A 125 9.60 -4.19 -12.44
C SER A 125 9.74 -5.32 -11.42
N ASP A 126 10.67 -5.16 -10.49
CA ASP A 126 10.83 -6.09 -9.36
C ASP A 126 9.66 -5.99 -8.39
N VAL A 127 9.12 -4.79 -8.16
CA VAL A 127 7.92 -4.59 -7.33
C VAL A 127 6.74 -5.37 -7.90
N ALA A 128 6.46 -5.23 -9.22
CA ALA A 128 5.38 -5.99 -9.84
C ALA A 128 5.61 -7.51 -9.74
N ARG A 129 6.85 -7.96 -9.91
CA ARG A 129 7.21 -9.37 -9.80
C ARG A 129 7.01 -9.92 -8.40
N PHE A 130 7.41 -9.15 -7.40
CA PHE A 130 7.22 -9.49 -5.99
C PHE A 130 5.72 -9.52 -5.63
N MET A 131 4.98 -8.45 -5.92
CA MET A 131 3.56 -8.34 -5.59
C MET A 131 2.71 -9.44 -6.23
N LYS A 132 2.93 -9.75 -7.51
CA LYS A 132 2.23 -10.86 -8.21
C LYS A 132 2.40 -12.23 -7.54
N LYS A 133 3.48 -12.44 -6.82
CA LYS A 133 3.74 -13.71 -6.09
C LYS A 133 3.05 -13.75 -4.74
N LYS A 134 2.68 -12.61 -4.18
CA LYS A 134 2.21 -12.49 -2.79
C LYS A 134 0.72 -12.25 -2.70
N VAL A 135 0.17 -11.39 -3.57
CA VAL A 135 -1.24 -10.98 -3.54
C VAL A 135 -1.81 -10.91 -4.95
N PRO A 136 -3.13 -10.98 -5.11
CA PRO A 136 -3.78 -10.59 -6.36
C PRO A 136 -3.30 -9.20 -6.79
N PHE A 137 -2.79 -9.08 -8.03
CA PHE A 137 -2.13 -7.87 -8.51
C PHE A 137 -2.63 -7.49 -9.90
N PHE A 138 -3.08 -6.26 -10.06
CA PHE A 138 -3.44 -5.70 -11.36
C PHE A 138 -2.29 -4.90 -11.96
N HIS A 139 -1.96 -5.26 -13.19
CA HIS A 139 -1.03 -4.48 -14.00
C HIS A 139 -1.81 -3.41 -14.79
N GLY A 140 -2.25 -2.37 -14.10
CA GLY A 140 -3.09 -1.31 -14.63
C GLY A 140 -4.38 -1.16 -13.84
N LYS A 141 -5.50 -1.07 -14.53
CA LYS A 141 -6.84 -1.05 -13.92
C LYS A 141 -7.40 -2.47 -13.81
N GLY A 142 -8.20 -2.70 -12.79
CA GLY A 142 -8.78 -4.01 -12.55
C GLY A 142 -10.18 -3.98 -11.95
N PHE A 143 -10.88 -5.08 -12.16
CA PHE A 143 -12.18 -5.34 -11.58
C PHE A 143 -12.09 -6.39 -10.49
N VAL A 144 -12.75 -6.12 -9.38
CA VAL A 144 -12.83 -7.02 -8.24
C VAL A 144 -14.29 -7.22 -7.87
N VAL A 145 -14.62 -8.45 -7.53
CA VAL A 145 -15.88 -8.79 -6.88
C VAL A 145 -15.56 -9.26 -5.47
N PHE A 146 -15.86 -8.43 -4.49
CA PHE A 146 -15.83 -8.84 -3.08
C PHE A 146 -17.12 -9.53 -2.72
N LYS A 147 -17.02 -10.73 -2.17
CA LYS A 147 -18.12 -11.39 -1.51
C LYS A 147 -17.89 -11.35 0.01
N ILE A 148 -18.74 -10.60 0.71
CA ILE A 148 -18.69 -10.44 2.16
C ILE A 148 -19.92 -11.14 2.74
N GLY A 149 -19.73 -12.30 3.35
CA GLY A 149 -20.84 -13.16 3.71
C GLY A 149 -21.71 -13.50 2.49
N GLU A 150 -22.95 -13.01 2.46
CA GLU A 150 -23.88 -13.22 1.33
C GLU A 150 -23.89 -12.06 0.32
N GLN A 151 -23.30 -10.92 0.65
CA GLN A 151 -23.32 -9.73 -0.19
C GLN A 151 -22.19 -9.70 -1.21
N LYS A 152 -22.45 -9.13 -2.38
CA LYS A 152 -21.45 -8.91 -3.44
C LYS A 152 -21.28 -7.44 -3.67
N TYR A 153 -20.01 -6.99 -3.68
CA TYR A 153 -19.61 -5.63 -3.99
C TYR A 153 -18.66 -5.65 -5.19
N THR A 154 -18.97 -4.86 -6.20
CA THR A 154 -18.11 -4.69 -7.36
C THR A 154 -17.22 -3.48 -7.16
N MET A 155 -15.92 -3.63 -7.41
CA MET A 155 -14.96 -2.54 -7.32
C MET A 155 -14.16 -2.40 -8.61
N HIS A 156 -13.99 -1.17 -9.04
CA HIS A 156 -12.99 -0.78 -10.03
C HIS A 156 -11.81 -0.12 -9.33
N LEU A 157 -10.63 -0.70 -9.47
CA LEU A 157 -9.38 -0.21 -8.89
C LEU A 157 -8.41 0.19 -9.98
N SER A 158 -7.83 1.38 -9.87
CA SER A 158 -6.74 1.83 -10.73
C SER A 158 -5.89 2.84 -9.97
N HIS A 159 -4.57 2.81 -10.12
CA HIS A 159 -3.76 3.88 -9.54
C HIS A 159 -4.10 5.24 -10.16
N HIS A 160 -4.16 5.32 -11.47
CA HIS A 160 -4.43 6.55 -12.20
C HIS A 160 -5.68 6.41 -13.08
N LEU A 161 -6.62 7.36 -12.95
CA LEU A 161 -7.79 7.50 -13.81
C LEU A 161 -7.70 8.77 -14.64
N LYS A 162 -8.01 8.67 -15.94
CA LYS A 162 -8.03 9.82 -16.86
C LYS A 162 -9.15 10.80 -16.49
N GLY A 163 -8.86 12.10 -16.57
CA GLY A 163 -9.85 13.15 -16.39
C GLY A 163 -9.69 13.92 -15.08
N SER A 164 -8.49 14.47 -14.84
CA SER A 164 -8.32 15.47 -13.79
C SER A 164 -9.06 16.75 -14.16
N SER A 165 -9.70 17.36 -13.18
CA SER A 165 -10.34 18.68 -13.31
C SER A 165 -10.00 19.51 -12.09
N VAL A 166 -9.70 20.78 -12.31
CA VAL A 166 -9.49 21.76 -11.24
C VAL A 166 -10.78 22.02 -10.44
N TYR A 167 -11.92 21.84 -11.10
CA TYR A 167 -13.25 22.13 -10.54
C TYR A 167 -13.91 20.94 -9.86
N HIS A 168 -13.47 19.71 -10.16
CA HIS A 168 -14.12 18.51 -9.65
C HIS A 168 -13.11 17.37 -9.41
N ASP A 169 -12.72 17.21 -8.16
CA ASP A 169 -11.68 16.24 -7.78
C ASP A 169 -12.03 14.79 -8.15
N LEU A 170 -13.30 14.43 -8.22
CA LEU A 170 -13.77 13.07 -8.54
C LEU A 170 -14.11 12.85 -10.02
N GLN A 171 -13.72 13.74 -10.93
CA GLN A 171 -14.07 13.59 -12.35
C GLN A 171 -13.53 12.27 -12.96
N GLY A 172 -12.32 11.87 -12.64
CA GLY A 172 -11.76 10.58 -13.07
C GLY A 172 -12.58 9.39 -12.56
N PRO A 173 -12.82 9.27 -11.25
CA PRO A 173 -13.72 8.25 -10.69
C PRO A 173 -15.13 8.25 -11.27
N ILE A 174 -15.74 9.40 -11.53
CA ILE A 174 -17.07 9.49 -12.15
C ILE A 174 -17.05 8.90 -13.56
N ARG A 175 -16.06 9.24 -14.39
CA ARG A 175 -15.91 8.66 -15.74
C ARG A 175 -15.74 7.15 -15.69
N ALA A 176 -14.85 6.67 -14.82
CA ALA A 176 -14.65 5.24 -14.63
C ALA A 176 -15.93 4.55 -14.17
N TRP A 177 -16.70 5.19 -13.28
CA TRP A 177 -18.00 4.65 -12.87
C TRP A 177 -19.01 4.58 -14.02
N ILE A 178 -19.11 5.62 -14.86
CA ILE A 178 -20.00 5.62 -16.04
C ILE A 178 -19.69 4.43 -16.96
N GLU A 179 -18.41 4.08 -17.09
CA GLU A 179 -17.97 2.95 -17.92
C GLU A 179 -18.25 1.60 -17.27
N THR A 180 -18.16 1.51 -15.95
CA THR A 180 -18.07 0.24 -15.23
C THR A 180 -19.31 -0.10 -14.40
N HIS A 181 -20.05 0.91 -13.99
CA HIS A 181 -21.19 0.80 -13.05
C HIS A 181 -20.85 0.07 -11.73
N SER A 182 -19.58 0.07 -11.33
CA SER A 182 -19.14 -0.56 -10.09
C SER A 182 -19.80 0.07 -8.85
N ASP A 183 -19.93 -0.70 -7.77
CA ASP A 183 -20.37 -0.19 -6.47
C ASP A 183 -19.34 0.76 -5.87
N ILE A 184 -18.05 0.46 -6.11
CA ILE A 184 -16.91 1.18 -5.56
C ILE A 184 -15.93 1.49 -6.70
N VAL A 185 -15.42 2.73 -6.75
CA VAL A 185 -14.31 3.12 -7.63
C VAL A 185 -13.22 3.74 -6.76
N VAL A 186 -11.98 3.24 -6.89
CA VAL A 186 -10.82 3.70 -6.11
C VAL A 186 -9.68 4.07 -7.03
N CYS A 187 -9.05 5.23 -6.78
CA CYS A 187 -7.79 5.60 -7.40
C CYS A 187 -6.90 6.43 -6.47
N GLY A 188 -5.59 6.47 -6.77
CA GLY A 188 -4.57 7.31 -6.12
C GLY A 188 -4.02 8.38 -7.04
N HIS A 189 -2.68 8.52 -7.08
CA HIS A 189 -1.87 9.32 -8.01
C HIS A 189 -1.91 10.84 -7.84
N THR A 190 -3.05 11.42 -7.55
CA THR A 190 -3.19 12.89 -7.55
C THR A 190 -2.99 13.52 -6.18
N HIS A 191 -2.68 12.74 -5.16
CA HIS A 191 -2.37 13.15 -3.80
C HIS A 191 -3.46 14.00 -3.12
N SER A 192 -4.65 14.12 -3.70
CA SER A 192 -5.76 14.93 -3.18
C SER A 192 -6.95 14.02 -2.86
N PRO A 193 -7.12 13.64 -1.59
CA PRO A 193 -8.20 12.76 -1.20
C PRO A 193 -9.56 13.39 -1.42
N ALA A 194 -10.48 12.60 -1.92
CA ALA A 194 -11.87 12.98 -2.05
C ALA A 194 -12.74 11.73 -2.08
N TYR A 195 -13.95 11.81 -1.58
CA TYR A 195 -14.93 10.75 -1.76
C TYR A 195 -16.33 11.30 -2.00
N MET A 196 -17.14 10.49 -2.63
CA MET A 196 -18.58 10.74 -2.82
C MET A 196 -19.34 9.45 -2.57
N LEU A 197 -20.32 9.52 -1.69
CA LEU A 197 -21.35 8.50 -1.55
C LEU A 197 -22.60 8.98 -2.25
N ASP A 198 -23.13 8.20 -3.16
CA ASP A 198 -24.31 8.53 -3.95
C ASP A 198 -25.14 7.26 -4.22
N PHE A 199 -26.29 7.43 -4.88
CA PHE A 199 -27.18 6.35 -5.21
C PHE A 199 -27.14 6.03 -6.71
N LYS A 200 -27.12 4.74 -7.06
CA LYS A 200 -27.12 4.27 -8.44
C LYS A 200 -28.45 4.44 -9.17
N GLY A 201 -29.48 4.93 -8.50
CA GLY A 201 -30.84 4.86 -8.93
C GLY A 201 -31.53 3.56 -8.49
N GLN A 202 -32.79 3.41 -8.85
CA GLN A 202 -33.54 2.19 -8.57
C GLN A 202 -33.25 1.11 -9.63
N ASP A 203 -32.99 -0.10 -9.19
CA ASP A 203 -32.99 -1.27 -10.06
C ASP A 203 -34.45 -1.66 -10.46
N GLU A 204 -34.60 -2.67 -11.31
CA GLU A 204 -35.90 -3.17 -11.74
C GLU A 204 -36.77 -3.68 -10.58
N ARG A 205 -36.22 -3.88 -9.40
CA ARG A 205 -36.88 -4.33 -8.17
C ARG A 205 -37.17 -3.17 -7.20
N GLY A 206 -36.85 -1.93 -7.60
CA GLY A 206 -37.03 -0.75 -6.77
C GLY A 206 -35.95 -0.57 -5.69
N SER A 207 -34.92 -1.39 -5.67
CA SER A 207 -33.80 -1.26 -4.72
C SER A 207 -32.87 -0.13 -5.14
N VAL A 208 -32.55 0.74 -4.20
CA VAL A 208 -31.62 1.85 -4.42
C VAL A 208 -30.22 1.38 -4.07
N GLY A 209 -29.38 1.15 -5.10
CA GLY A 209 -27.98 0.79 -4.91
C GLY A 209 -27.14 1.97 -4.50
N GLN A 210 -26.22 1.76 -3.54
CA GLN A 210 -25.21 2.77 -3.21
C GLN A 210 -23.99 2.63 -4.13
N ARG A 211 -23.32 3.77 -4.39
CA ARG A 211 -22.01 3.84 -5.01
C ARG A 211 -21.07 4.69 -4.17
N VAL A 212 -19.80 4.32 -4.11
CA VAL A 212 -18.74 5.11 -3.49
C VAL A 212 -17.63 5.34 -4.49
N LEU A 213 -17.30 6.58 -4.74
CA LEU A 213 -16.19 7.00 -5.57
C LEU A 213 -15.13 7.62 -4.68
N MET A 214 -13.89 7.13 -4.75
CA MET A 214 -12.80 7.54 -3.86
C MET A 214 -11.54 7.89 -4.65
N LYS A 215 -10.92 8.99 -4.26
CA LYS A 215 -9.52 9.30 -4.50
C LYS A 215 -8.78 9.22 -3.18
N LEU A 216 -7.66 8.53 -3.20
CA LEU A 216 -6.85 8.33 -2.01
C LEU A 216 -5.91 9.52 -1.78
N GLY A 217 -5.54 9.71 -0.52
CA GLY A 217 -4.49 10.64 -0.11
C GLY A 217 -3.09 10.12 -0.42
N THR A 218 -2.10 10.77 0.16
CA THR A 218 -0.68 10.41 0.02
C THR A 218 0.02 10.60 1.36
N TYR A 219 1.10 9.87 1.57
CA TYR A 219 2.01 10.17 2.69
C TYR A 219 3.10 11.17 2.30
N LYS A 220 3.24 11.51 1.03
CA LYS A 220 4.16 12.54 0.54
C LYS A 220 3.55 13.93 0.72
N ILE A 221 3.83 14.56 1.85
CA ILE A 221 3.22 15.83 2.30
C ILE A 221 4.14 17.04 2.19
N GLY A 222 5.42 16.82 1.98
CA GLY A 222 6.42 17.88 1.84
C GLY A 222 6.34 18.60 0.50
N ALA A 223 6.80 19.84 0.49
CA ALA A 223 6.96 20.64 -0.71
C ALA A 223 8.10 20.07 -1.57
N ASP A 224 7.75 19.36 -2.64
CA ASP A 224 8.65 19.00 -3.71
C ASP A 224 8.39 19.95 -4.87
N THR A 225 9.45 20.50 -5.45
CA THR A 225 9.37 21.51 -6.53
C THR A 225 8.55 21.05 -7.74
N TYR A 226 8.33 19.75 -7.92
CA TYR A 226 7.48 19.19 -8.97
C TYR A 226 6.02 19.08 -8.53
N SER A 227 5.76 18.49 -7.36
CA SER A 227 4.39 18.32 -6.85
C SER A 227 3.70 19.66 -6.54
N ASP A 228 4.42 20.65 -6.02
CA ASP A 228 3.88 21.99 -5.75
C ASP A 228 3.40 22.72 -7.01
N ARG A 229 3.98 22.40 -8.17
CA ARG A 229 3.60 23.04 -9.44
C ARG A 229 2.36 22.45 -10.08
N TYR A 230 2.06 21.18 -9.80
CA TYR A 230 1.06 20.41 -10.57
C TYR A 230 -0.04 19.82 -9.72
N PHE A 231 0.16 19.65 -8.41
CA PHE A 231 -0.79 19.01 -7.52
C PHE A 231 -1.16 19.91 -6.34
N LYS A 232 -2.36 19.75 -5.82
CA LYS A 232 -2.75 20.32 -4.53
C LYS A 232 -1.84 19.69 -3.44
N ARG A 233 -1.64 20.43 -2.35
CA ARG A 233 -0.87 19.93 -1.20
C ARG A 233 -1.39 18.56 -0.79
N GLY A 234 -0.51 17.56 -0.71
CA GLY A 234 -0.86 16.21 -0.30
C GLY A 234 -1.49 16.19 1.09
N VAL A 235 -2.53 15.41 1.25
CA VAL A 235 -3.17 15.17 2.54
C VAL A 235 -2.98 13.71 2.90
N PRO A 236 -2.35 13.40 4.05
CA PRO A 236 -2.22 12.03 4.52
C PRO A 236 -3.60 11.45 4.82
N GLY A 237 -3.78 10.18 4.57
CA GLY A 237 -4.96 9.47 5.00
C GLY A 237 -5.27 8.24 4.16
N ASN A 238 -5.84 7.28 4.85
CA ASN A 238 -6.38 6.05 4.28
C ASN A 238 -7.89 6.19 4.20
N ASN A 239 -8.46 6.13 3.01
CA ASN A 239 -9.90 6.08 2.89
C ASN A 239 -10.41 4.68 3.22
N THR A 240 -11.37 4.61 4.09
CA THR A 240 -11.87 3.37 4.69
C THR A 240 -13.35 3.16 4.39
N LEU A 241 -13.73 1.94 4.11
CA LEU A 241 -15.11 1.53 3.89
C LEU A 241 -15.50 0.45 4.89
N VAL A 242 -16.71 0.53 5.41
CA VAL A 242 -17.37 -0.60 6.06
C VAL A 242 -18.30 -1.26 5.06
N LEU A 243 -18.06 -2.55 4.77
CA LEU A 243 -18.88 -3.39 3.89
C LEU A 243 -19.68 -4.38 4.74
N PHE A 244 -21.00 -4.35 4.59
CA PHE A 244 -21.89 -5.19 5.38
C PHE A 244 -22.04 -6.59 4.75
N ASN A 245 -22.18 -7.60 5.59
CA ASN A 245 -22.34 -9.00 5.18
C ASN A 245 -23.80 -9.43 4.99
N ASP A 246 -24.73 -8.78 5.71
CA ASP A 246 -26.16 -9.11 5.77
C ASP A 246 -27.01 -8.31 4.78
N ARG A 247 -26.56 -7.14 4.38
CA ARG A 247 -27.22 -6.22 3.47
C ARG A 247 -26.23 -5.48 2.59
N LYS A 248 -26.65 -5.13 1.38
CA LYS A 248 -25.79 -4.37 0.46
C LYS A 248 -25.73 -2.89 0.89
N LYS A 249 -24.82 -2.59 1.81
CA LYS A 249 -24.60 -1.26 2.35
C LYS A 249 -23.11 -0.97 2.44
N ILE A 250 -22.71 0.25 2.06
CA ILE A 250 -21.33 0.75 2.11
C ILE A 250 -21.36 2.01 2.96
N LEU A 251 -20.47 2.10 3.97
CA LEU A 251 -20.27 3.32 4.74
C LEU A 251 -18.82 3.78 4.57
N PRO A 252 -18.58 4.96 3.98
CA PRO A 252 -17.25 5.55 3.89
C PRO A 252 -16.89 6.29 5.17
N PHE A 253 -15.61 6.20 5.54
CA PHE A 253 -14.97 6.94 6.63
C PHE A 253 -13.67 7.55 6.12
N LEU A 254 -13.34 8.76 6.58
CA LEU A 254 -12.06 9.40 6.28
C LEU A 254 -10.94 8.82 7.12
N GLU A 255 -11.24 8.49 8.37
CA GLU A 255 -10.27 7.92 9.30
C GLU A 255 -10.60 6.45 9.59
N PHE A 256 -9.56 5.64 9.66
CA PHE A 256 -9.67 4.22 9.99
C PHE A 256 -10.23 4.00 11.41
N SER A 257 -9.79 4.81 12.37
CA SER A 257 -10.24 4.77 13.75
C SER A 257 -11.77 4.94 13.90
N ASP A 258 -12.38 5.79 13.08
CA ASP A 258 -13.82 6.02 13.11
C ASP A 258 -14.60 4.78 12.66
N ALA A 259 -14.11 4.08 11.64
CA ALA A 259 -14.71 2.83 11.18
C ALA A 259 -14.61 1.72 12.25
N VAL A 260 -13.46 1.63 12.93
CA VAL A 260 -13.24 0.70 14.03
C VAL A 260 -14.19 1.01 15.20
N GLN A 261 -14.28 2.27 15.60
CA GLN A 261 -15.18 2.72 16.66
C GLN A 261 -16.65 2.43 16.31
N TYR A 262 -17.03 2.71 15.05
CA TYR A 262 -18.39 2.44 14.58
C TYR A 262 -18.79 0.96 14.69
N LEU A 263 -17.86 0.04 14.40
CA LEU A 263 -18.10 -1.40 14.50
C LEU A 263 -17.86 -1.96 15.91
N GLY A 264 -17.25 -1.20 16.81
CA GLY A 264 -16.91 -1.65 18.16
C GLY A 264 -15.87 -2.78 18.19
N ILE A 265 -14.93 -2.80 17.24
CA ILE A 265 -13.92 -3.85 17.13
C ILE A 265 -12.79 -3.62 18.15
N GLU A 266 -12.45 -4.67 18.90
CA GLU A 266 -11.35 -4.61 19.86
C GLU A 266 -9.99 -4.95 19.20
N LYS A 267 -8.94 -4.30 19.70
CA LYS A 267 -7.57 -4.63 19.32
C LYS A 267 -7.19 -6.06 19.73
N LYS A 268 -6.37 -6.72 18.94
CA LYS A 268 -5.77 -8.01 19.30
C LYS A 268 -5.06 -7.89 20.66
N LYS A 269 -5.23 -8.85 21.55
CA LYS A 269 -4.43 -8.92 22.77
C LYS A 269 -2.97 -9.11 22.38
N LYS A 270 -2.08 -8.17 22.77
CA LYS A 270 -0.63 -8.33 22.57
C LYS A 270 -0.19 -9.60 23.29
N ILE A 271 0.09 -10.67 22.53
CA ILE A 271 0.77 -11.85 23.08
C ILE A 271 2.23 -11.45 23.24
N LEU A 272 2.61 -11.06 24.44
CA LEU A 272 4.02 -10.80 24.76
C LEU A 272 4.81 -12.07 24.41
N PRO A 273 5.86 -11.98 23.59
CA PRO A 273 6.67 -13.15 23.29
C PRO A 273 7.20 -13.72 24.60
N LYS A 274 6.90 -14.99 24.90
CA LYS A 274 7.47 -15.69 26.05
C LYS A 274 8.99 -15.57 25.93
N LYS A 275 9.63 -14.82 26.86
CA LYS A 275 11.09 -14.71 26.93
C LYS A 275 11.67 -16.13 26.91
N LYS A 276 12.35 -16.49 25.82
CA LYS A 276 13.09 -17.76 25.78
C LYS A 276 14.05 -17.75 26.98
N PRO A 277 14.10 -18.81 27.78
CA PRO A 277 15.00 -18.85 28.92
C PRO A 277 16.43 -18.69 28.40
N VAL A 278 17.13 -17.70 28.91
CA VAL A 278 18.54 -17.46 28.60
C VAL A 278 19.31 -18.69 29.10
N LYS A 279 19.81 -19.52 28.20
CA LYS A 279 20.73 -20.61 28.52
C LYS A 279 21.97 -19.97 29.15
N LYS A 280 22.15 -20.13 30.46
CA LYS A 280 23.40 -19.79 31.13
C LYS A 280 24.51 -20.65 30.55
N ASN A 281 25.34 -20.07 29.68
CA ASN A 281 26.58 -20.68 29.28
C ASN A 281 27.54 -20.67 30.47
N THR A 282 27.61 -21.78 31.19
CA THR A 282 28.70 -22.06 32.12
C THR A 282 29.95 -22.43 31.30
N SER A 283 30.72 -21.41 30.92
CA SER A 283 32.04 -21.65 30.34
C SER A 283 32.97 -22.12 31.46
N LYS A 284 33.30 -23.43 31.44
CA LYS A 284 34.42 -23.96 32.23
C LYS A 284 35.70 -23.33 31.70
N ARG A 285 36.30 -22.48 32.53
CA ARG A 285 37.61 -21.85 32.31
C ARG A 285 38.68 -22.95 32.48
N SER A 286 39.20 -23.48 31.37
CA SER A 286 40.41 -24.34 31.40
C SER A 286 41.62 -23.42 31.44
N THR A 287 42.35 -23.47 32.55
CA THR A 287 43.68 -22.88 32.74
C THR A 287 44.70 -23.78 32.02
N SER A 288 45.19 -23.38 30.86
CA SER A 288 46.42 -23.94 30.28
C SER A 288 47.54 -22.92 30.43
N ARG A 289 48.50 -23.34 31.22
CA ARG A 289 49.78 -22.69 31.49
C ARG A 289 50.69 -22.93 30.28
N THR A 290 51.11 -21.91 29.57
CA THR A 290 52.15 -22.07 28.54
C THR A 290 53.27 -21.06 28.74
N THR A 291 54.42 -21.59 28.82
CA THR A 291 55.76 -21.06 29.07
C THR A 291 56.18 -20.10 27.95
N LYS A 292 56.84 -19.03 28.38
CA LYS A 292 57.64 -18.06 27.57
C LYS A 292 58.75 -18.80 26.80
N LYS A 293 58.93 -18.44 25.54
CA LYS A 293 60.25 -18.48 24.87
C LYS A 293 60.44 -17.15 24.12
N THR A 294 61.47 -16.45 24.59
CA THR A 294 62.06 -15.26 24.02
C THR A 294 62.92 -15.67 22.83
N THR A 295 62.89 -14.98 21.73
CA THR A 295 63.99 -14.86 20.79
C THR A 295 63.95 -13.52 20.08
N THR A 296 65.07 -12.90 20.12
CA THR A 296 65.52 -11.57 19.73
C THR A 296 65.90 -11.50 18.24
N ALA A 297 65.91 -10.25 17.74
CA ALA A 297 66.73 -9.65 16.67
C ALA A 297 66.31 -9.96 15.22
N THR A 298 66.41 -9.13 14.21
CA THR A 298 67.20 -7.92 13.95
C THR A 298 66.77 -7.32 12.62
N SER A 299 66.56 -6.05 12.58
CA SER A 299 67.10 -4.98 11.71
C SER A 299 67.07 -5.09 10.16
N ARG A 300 66.82 -3.93 9.59
CA ARG A 300 67.34 -3.30 8.35
C ARG A 300 66.54 -3.55 7.06
N LYS A 301 66.20 -2.56 6.32
CA LYS A 301 66.62 -1.31 5.74
C LYS A 301 65.87 -1.05 4.45
N LYS A 302 65.42 0.17 4.29
CA LYS A 302 65.47 1.10 3.17
C LYS A 302 65.43 0.61 1.72
N SER A 303 64.58 1.21 0.91
CA SER A 303 64.83 2.24 -0.13
C SER A 303 63.60 2.36 -1.02
N THR A 304 63.00 3.52 -1.15
CA THR A 304 63.19 4.65 -2.05
C THR A 304 63.01 4.37 -3.56
N VAL A 305 62.14 5.20 -4.19
CA VAL A 305 62.16 5.75 -5.56
C VAL A 305 61.56 4.81 -6.64
N LYS A 306 60.49 5.17 -7.31
CA LYS A 306 60.14 6.29 -8.18
C LYS A 306 58.62 6.44 -8.29
#